data_076e602038e1436e2b7dda4dc7089d51
#
_entry.id   076e602038e1436e2b7dda4dc7089d51
#
_cell.length_a   1.000
_cell.length_b   1.000
_cell.length_c   1.000
_cell.angle_alpha   90.00
_cell.angle_beta   90.00
_cell.angle_gamma   90.00
#
_symmetry.space_group_name_H-M   'P 1'
#
loop_
_entity.id
_entity.type
_entity.pdbx_description
1 polymer ?
#
loop_
_entity_poly.entity_id
_entity_poly.type
_entity_poly.pdbx_seq_one_letter_code
_entity_poly.pdbx_strand_id
1 'polypeptide(L)'
;MRDHRSIHAVLFDLGNTLVTYYPTAEFPSVLQRCLQACRDVLGWSQDSERDQAMFVRAMRLNAERPDSAVHALDERLCELFGEYVSLDASAMAAICEVFLKPIFDLARLDPDALPLLESIRQRGIKTAIVSNTSWGSSARVWRNELARHGLLARVDASVFCGDVGWRKPNPAPFQRALELIHVAPADAIFVGDDARWDLIGAQNAGLRPVLLRPSVVPVVDGCVGIRRLSDVLDLLDQANP
;
A
#
# COMPACT_ATOMS: atom_id res chain seq x y z
N MET A 1 -8.66 -22.69 -23.20
CA MET A 1 -8.26 -23.65 -22.16
C MET A 1 -7.94 -22.83 -20.92
N ARG A 2 -8.63 -23.01 -19.79
CA ARG A 2 -8.24 -22.38 -18.52
C ARG A 2 -6.95 -23.07 -18.08
N ASP A 3 -5.88 -22.29 -17.89
CA ASP A 3 -4.59 -22.80 -17.40
C ASP A 3 -4.79 -23.18 -15.92
N HIS A 4 -5.01 -24.47 -15.65
CA HIS A 4 -5.20 -25.02 -14.29
C HIS A 4 -3.84 -25.18 -13.58
N ARG A 5 -3.06 -24.10 -13.52
CA ARG A 5 -1.82 -24.12 -12.72
C ARG A 5 -2.19 -23.98 -11.25
N SER A 6 -1.57 -24.82 -10.43
CA SER A 6 -1.67 -24.72 -8.97
C SER A 6 -1.21 -23.35 -8.49
N ILE A 7 -1.88 -22.83 -7.45
CA ILE A 7 -1.50 -21.57 -6.80
C ILE A 7 -0.64 -21.91 -5.59
N HIS A 8 0.59 -21.44 -5.58
CA HIS A 8 1.55 -21.65 -4.50
C HIS A 8 1.76 -20.39 -3.63
N ALA A 9 1.33 -19.22 -4.12
CA ALA A 9 1.37 -17.99 -3.34
C ALA A 9 0.19 -17.08 -3.61
N VAL A 10 -0.19 -16.31 -2.58
CA VAL A 10 -1.13 -15.20 -2.67
C VAL A 10 -0.43 -13.94 -2.18
N LEU A 11 -0.28 -12.95 -3.06
CA LEU A 11 0.23 -11.64 -2.71
C LEU A 11 -0.95 -10.67 -2.58
N PHE A 12 -0.88 -9.77 -1.64
CA PHE A 12 -1.94 -8.80 -1.35
C PHE A 12 -1.42 -7.36 -1.41
N ASP A 13 -2.21 -6.45 -1.94
CA ASP A 13 -2.09 -5.05 -1.57
C ASP A 13 -2.51 -4.85 -0.10
N LEU A 14 -2.17 -3.70 0.48
CA LEU A 14 -2.52 -3.34 1.85
C LEU A 14 -3.73 -2.41 1.92
N GLY A 15 -3.61 -1.22 1.31
CA GLY A 15 -4.61 -0.16 1.42
C GLY A 15 -5.89 -0.49 0.67
N ASN A 16 -7.07 -0.35 1.30
CA ASN A 16 -8.38 -0.73 0.78
C ASN A 16 -8.52 -2.22 0.37
N THR A 17 -7.47 -3.01 0.59
CA THR A 17 -7.47 -4.46 0.41
C THR A 17 -7.52 -5.16 1.75
N LEU A 18 -6.45 -5.18 2.53
CA LEU A 18 -6.39 -5.75 3.88
C LEU A 18 -6.77 -4.74 4.98
N VAL A 19 -6.50 -3.46 4.74
CA VAL A 19 -6.77 -2.36 5.68
C VAL A 19 -7.40 -1.20 4.92
N THR A 20 -8.57 -0.76 5.33
CA THR A 20 -9.17 0.48 4.81
C THR A 20 -8.71 1.66 5.65
N TYR A 21 -8.29 2.74 5.00
CA TYR A 21 -7.86 3.98 5.67
C TYR A 21 -8.90 5.09 5.52
N TYR A 22 -9.14 5.56 4.32
CA TYR A 22 -10.14 6.59 4.02
C TYR A 22 -10.54 6.54 2.54
N PRO A 23 -11.75 6.98 2.19
CA PRO A 23 -12.17 7.14 0.80
C PRO A 23 -11.34 8.23 0.09
N THR A 24 -11.05 8.06 -1.19
CA THR A 24 -10.27 9.03 -1.99
C THR A 24 -10.82 10.46 -1.90
N ALA A 25 -12.14 10.62 -1.80
CA ALA A 25 -12.78 11.93 -1.67
C ALA A 25 -12.42 12.66 -0.36
N GLU A 26 -12.01 11.93 0.69
CA GLU A 26 -11.60 12.50 1.98
C GLU A 26 -10.12 12.88 2.02
N PHE A 27 -9.33 12.53 0.99
CA PHE A 27 -7.90 12.82 0.96
C PHE A 27 -7.55 14.27 1.30
N PRO A 28 -8.22 15.32 0.77
CA PRO A 28 -7.89 16.69 1.11
C PRO A 28 -8.03 17.00 2.62
N SER A 29 -9.08 16.49 3.27
CA SER A 29 -9.30 16.71 4.70
C SER A 29 -8.31 15.90 5.56
N VAL A 30 -7.92 14.71 5.12
CA VAL A 30 -6.88 13.91 5.78
C VAL A 30 -5.53 14.62 5.68
N LEU A 31 -5.17 15.15 4.50
CA LEU A 31 -3.95 15.92 4.31
C LEU A 31 -3.90 17.16 5.21
N GLN A 32 -5.00 17.90 5.32
CA GLN A 32 -5.07 19.04 6.25
C GLN A 32 -4.76 18.62 7.69
N ARG A 33 -5.31 17.49 8.15
CA ARG A 33 -5.00 16.94 9.49
C ARG A 33 -3.54 16.54 9.64
N CYS A 34 -2.93 15.96 8.59
CA CYS A 34 -1.51 15.63 8.60
C CYS A 34 -0.62 16.88 8.73
N LEU A 35 -0.92 17.94 7.97
CA LEU A 35 -0.21 19.21 8.04
C LEU A 35 -0.42 19.90 9.39
N GLN A 36 -1.64 19.88 9.92
CA GLN A 36 -1.95 20.42 11.25
C GLN A 36 -1.15 19.70 12.34
N ALA A 37 -1.09 18.37 12.32
CA ALA A 37 -0.32 17.60 13.30
C ALA A 37 1.17 18.00 13.28
N CYS A 38 1.75 18.17 12.07
CA CYS A 38 3.13 18.65 11.96
C CYS A 38 3.30 20.07 12.51
N ARG A 39 2.39 21.00 12.19
CA ARG A 39 2.39 22.37 12.71
C ARG A 39 2.38 22.39 14.24
N ASP A 40 1.51 21.58 14.85
CA ASP A 40 1.34 21.55 16.31
C ASP A 40 2.62 21.05 17.00
N VAL A 41 3.30 20.05 16.44
CA VAL A 41 4.59 19.54 16.95
C VAL A 41 5.72 20.53 16.73
N LEU A 42 5.70 21.28 15.62
CA LEU A 42 6.69 22.35 15.34
C LEU A 42 6.45 23.61 16.19
N GLY A 43 5.38 23.67 16.98
CA GLY A 43 5.04 24.81 17.83
C GLY A 43 4.65 26.08 17.03
N TRP A 44 4.19 25.92 15.78
CA TRP A 44 3.82 27.06 14.94
C TRP A 44 2.42 27.56 15.29
N SER A 45 2.30 28.88 15.47
CA SER A 45 1.00 29.53 15.60
C SER A 45 0.14 29.31 14.34
N GLN A 46 -1.17 29.33 14.50
CA GLN A 46 -2.09 29.29 13.38
C GLN A 46 -1.89 30.54 12.50
N ASP A 47 -1.75 30.30 11.20
CA ASP A 47 -1.61 31.32 10.16
C ASP A 47 -2.34 30.83 8.91
N SER A 48 -3.48 31.43 8.62
CA SER A 48 -4.38 30.94 7.56
C SER A 48 -3.78 31.08 6.17
N GLU A 49 -2.94 32.09 5.91
CA GLU A 49 -2.31 32.29 4.60
C GLU A 49 -1.21 31.25 4.38
N ARG A 50 -0.32 31.09 5.35
CA ARG A 50 0.73 30.05 5.32
C ARG A 50 0.13 28.66 5.23
N ASP A 51 -0.85 28.33 6.07
CA ASP A 51 -1.47 27.01 6.14
C ASP A 51 -2.17 26.66 4.80
N GLN A 52 -2.82 27.64 4.17
CA GLN A 52 -3.42 27.46 2.85
C GLN A 52 -2.36 27.29 1.74
N ALA A 53 -1.29 28.08 1.76
CA ALA A 53 -0.19 27.96 0.81
C ALA A 53 0.50 26.58 0.93
N MET A 54 0.75 26.12 2.14
CA MET A 54 1.31 24.79 2.41
C MET A 54 0.39 23.67 1.92
N PHE A 55 -0.91 23.76 2.16
CA PHE A 55 -1.88 22.78 1.67
C PHE A 55 -1.87 22.69 0.14
N VAL A 56 -1.93 23.83 -0.57
CA VAL A 56 -1.88 23.85 -2.04
C VAL A 56 -0.57 23.26 -2.56
N ARG A 57 0.56 23.59 -1.92
CA ARG A 57 1.88 23.01 -2.28
C ARG A 57 1.91 21.51 -2.03
N ALA A 58 1.42 21.05 -0.89
CA ALA A 58 1.32 19.63 -0.55
C ALA A 58 0.46 18.85 -1.54
N MET A 59 -0.68 19.39 -1.96
CA MET A 59 -1.53 18.78 -3.00
C MET A 59 -0.76 18.58 -4.33
N ARG A 60 0.10 19.53 -4.70
CA ARG A 60 0.96 19.42 -5.90
C ARG A 60 2.06 18.38 -5.73
N LEU A 61 2.69 18.33 -4.56
CA LEU A 61 3.75 17.34 -4.25
C LEU A 61 3.23 15.91 -4.21
N ASN A 62 1.95 15.72 -3.89
CA ASN A 62 1.34 14.39 -3.90
C ASN A 62 0.97 13.92 -5.32
N ALA A 63 1.02 14.80 -6.33
CA ALA A 63 0.74 14.39 -7.71
C ALA A 63 1.69 13.26 -8.14
N GLU A 64 1.10 12.24 -8.77
CA GLU A 64 1.85 11.10 -9.26
C GLU A 64 2.74 11.51 -10.44
N ARG A 65 3.96 11.00 -10.43
CA ARG A 65 4.88 11.18 -11.54
C ARG A 65 4.83 9.95 -12.48
N PRO A 66 4.99 10.14 -13.80
CA PRO A 66 4.90 9.06 -14.79
C PRO A 66 5.98 7.99 -14.65
N ASP A 67 7.11 8.32 -13.99
CA ASP A 67 8.27 7.46 -13.87
C ASP A 67 8.10 6.30 -12.86
N SER A 68 7.03 6.30 -12.06
CA SER A 68 6.79 5.35 -10.96
C SER A 68 7.91 5.29 -9.91
N ALA A 69 8.85 6.22 -9.90
CA ALA A 69 9.89 6.30 -8.87
C ALA A 69 9.31 6.72 -7.52
N VAL A 70 9.93 6.27 -6.45
CA VAL A 70 9.59 6.72 -5.09
C VAL A 70 10.22 8.08 -4.85
N HIS A 71 9.39 9.04 -4.44
CA HIS A 71 9.84 10.33 -3.90
C HIS A 71 9.58 10.29 -2.40
N ALA A 72 10.64 10.30 -1.62
CA ALA A 72 10.58 10.07 -0.18
C ALA A 72 9.81 11.16 0.57
N LEU A 73 9.10 10.77 1.63
CA LEU A 73 8.29 11.69 2.43
C LEU A 73 9.12 12.80 3.07
N ASP A 74 10.30 12.46 3.59
CA ASP A 74 11.22 13.41 4.19
C ASP A 74 11.69 14.48 3.20
N GLU A 75 12.03 14.11 1.96
CA GLU A 75 12.36 15.05 0.88
C GLU A 75 11.19 16.00 0.59
N ARG A 76 9.96 15.47 0.51
CA ARG A 76 8.75 16.26 0.28
C ARG A 76 8.44 17.20 1.43
N LEU A 77 8.65 16.75 2.67
CA LEU A 77 8.47 17.59 3.86
C LEU A 77 9.58 18.63 3.98
N CYS A 78 10.84 18.30 3.60
CA CYS A 78 11.91 19.29 3.47
C CYS A 78 11.53 20.38 2.46
N GLU A 79 11.02 20.00 1.29
CA GLU A 79 10.55 20.96 0.30
C GLU A 79 9.39 21.81 0.83
N LEU A 80 8.46 21.21 1.60
CA LEU A 80 7.29 21.88 2.11
C LEU A 80 7.59 22.84 3.27
N PHE A 81 8.46 22.43 4.20
CA PHE A 81 8.72 23.16 5.46
C PHE A 81 10.05 23.93 5.44
N GLY A 82 10.95 23.63 4.51
CA GLY A 82 12.34 24.15 4.52
C GLY A 82 12.48 25.67 4.47
N GLU A 83 11.44 26.39 4.01
CA GLU A 83 11.38 27.85 4.04
C GLU A 83 11.11 28.38 5.47
N TYR A 84 10.58 27.56 6.36
CA TYR A 84 10.10 27.97 7.69
C TYR A 84 10.94 27.41 8.84
N VAL A 85 11.58 26.26 8.65
CA VAL A 85 12.35 25.57 9.69
C VAL A 85 13.46 24.71 9.10
N SER A 86 14.61 24.68 9.78
CA SER A 86 15.68 23.70 9.50
C SER A 86 15.55 22.55 10.50
N LEU A 87 15.37 21.33 10.01
CA LEU A 87 15.24 20.12 10.81
C LEU A 87 16.45 19.22 10.58
N ASP A 88 17.04 18.70 11.64
CA ASP A 88 18.01 17.63 11.52
C ASP A 88 17.32 16.28 11.15
N ALA A 89 18.11 15.27 10.86
CA ALA A 89 17.59 13.97 10.42
C ALA A 89 16.66 13.30 11.46
N SER A 90 16.94 13.48 12.75
CA SER A 90 16.11 12.91 13.82
C SER A 90 14.77 13.62 13.94
N ALA A 91 14.78 14.95 13.92
CA ALA A 91 13.57 15.77 13.93
C ALA A 91 12.72 15.50 12.67
N MET A 92 13.34 15.38 11.50
CA MET A 92 12.63 15.04 10.26
C MET A 92 11.98 13.66 10.33
N ALA A 93 12.67 12.65 10.86
CA ALA A 93 12.09 11.32 11.04
C ALA A 93 10.86 11.35 11.96
N ALA A 94 10.92 12.12 13.06
CA ALA A 94 9.79 12.31 13.97
C ALA A 94 8.62 13.03 13.28
N ILE A 95 8.88 14.06 12.49
CA ILE A 95 7.84 14.78 11.72
C ILE A 95 7.20 13.87 10.66
N CYS A 96 7.96 13.00 10.01
CA CYS A 96 7.39 11.99 9.09
C CYS A 96 6.40 11.04 9.79
N GLU A 97 6.70 10.61 11.00
CA GLU A 97 5.78 9.76 11.79
C GLU A 97 4.52 10.54 12.22
N VAL A 98 4.69 11.78 12.66
CA VAL A 98 3.59 12.70 12.99
C VAL A 98 2.68 12.95 11.79
N PHE A 99 3.26 13.17 10.60
CA PHE A 99 2.51 13.36 9.36
C PHE A 99 1.63 12.15 9.02
N LEU A 100 2.11 10.93 9.27
CA LEU A 100 1.37 9.70 8.95
C LEU A 100 0.32 9.33 9.99
N LYS A 101 0.45 9.83 11.22
CA LYS A 101 -0.44 9.44 12.32
C LYS A 101 -1.94 9.63 12.01
N PRO A 102 -2.42 10.77 11.47
CA PRO A 102 -3.83 10.92 11.11
C PRO A 102 -4.33 9.90 10.08
N ILE A 103 -3.46 9.40 9.21
CA ILE A 103 -3.78 8.33 8.25
C ILE A 103 -3.98 7.02 9.01
N PHE A 104 -3.04 6.66 9.89
CA PHE A 104 -3.08 5.40 10.66
C PHE A 104 -4.21 5.38 11.71
N ASP A 105 -4.61 6.54 12.24
CA ASP A 105 -5.75 6.64 13.17
C ASP A 105 -7.10 6.28 12.48
N LEU A 106 -7.18 6.38 11.17
CA LEU A 106 -8.35 5.99 10.37
C LEU A 106 -8.36 4.52 10.00
N ALA A 107 -7.24 3.81 10.16
CA ALA A 107 -7.08 2.43 9.72
C ALA A 107 -8.13 1.49 10.32
N ARG A 108 -8.74 0.69 9.45
CA ARG A 108 -9.70 -0.37 9.81
C ARG A 108 -9.30 -1.64 9.11
N LEU A 109 -8.90 -2.65 9.89
CA LEU A 109 -8.59 -3.97 9.37
C LEU A 109 -9.86 -4.61 8.78
N ASP A 110 -9.75 -5.19 7.58
CA ASP A 110 -10.84 -5.97 7.00
C ASP A 110 -11.09 -7.22 7.89
N PRO A 111 -12.34 -7.51 8.28
CA PRO A 111 -12.63 -8.62 9.19
C PRO A 111 -12.24 -9.99 8.63
N ASP A 112 -12.18 -10.15 7.32
CA ASP A 112 -11.77 -11.39 6.67
C ASP A 112 -10.22 -11.53 6.60
N ALA A 113 -9.44 -10.46 6.81
CA ALA A 113 -8.00 -10.46 6.54
C ALA A 113 -7.21 -11.50 7.37
N LEU A 114 -7.34 -11.48 8.70
CA LEU A 114 -6.60 -12.42 9.55
C LEU A 114 -7.08 -13.87 9.40
N PRO A 115 -8.40 -14.17 9.37
CA PRO A 115 -8.88 -15.51 9.11
C PRO A 115 -8.43 -16.07 7.76
N LEU A 116 -8.45 -15.24 6.71
CA LEU A 116 -7.98 -15.63 5.37
C LEU A 116 -6.48 -15.99 5.38
N LEU A 117 -5.62 -15.12 5.92
CA LEU A 117 -4.18 -15.38 5.99
C LEU A 117 -3.86 -16.66 6.77
N GLU A 118 -4.58 -16.90 7.87
CA GLU A 118 -4.43 -18.14 8.64
C GLU A 118 -4.87 -19.38 7.82
N SER A 119 -5.98 -19.29 7.10
CA SER A 119 -6.46 -20.38 6.25
C SER A 119 -5.50 -20.70 5.09
N ILE A 120 -4.91 -19.65 4.49
CA ILE A 120 -3.89 -19.80 3.43
C ILE A 120 -2.63 -20.48 3.99
N ARG A 121 -2.17 -20.05 5.17
CA ARG A 121 -1.01 -20.64 5.86
C ARG A 121 -1.23 -22.12 6.17
N GLN A 122 -2.42 -22.51 6.64
CA GLN A 122 -2.77 -23.91 6.94
C GLN A 122 -2.74 -24.81 5.69
N ARG A 123 -2.96 -24.24 4.51
CA ARG A 123 -2.85 -24.93 3.21
C ARG A 123 -1.41 -25.02 2.69
N GLY A 124 -0.43 -24.47 3.42
CA GLY A 124 0.98 -24.43 3.01
C GLY A 124 1.27 -23.46 1.85
N ILE A 125 0.32 -22.56 1.53
CA ILE A 125 0.44 -21.55 0.48
C ILE A 125 1.16 -20.32 1.05
N LYS A 126 2.13 -19.79 0.31
CA LYS A 126 2.90 -18.62 0.71
C LYS A 126 2.10 -17.32 0.60
N THR A 127 2.43 -16.34 1.45
CA THR A 127 1.76 -15.04 1.43
C THR A 127 2.76 -13.89 1.49
N ALA A 128 2.47 -12.80 0.76
CA ALA A 128 3.23 -11.56 0.89
C ALA A 128 2.30 -10.35 0.78
N ILE A 129 2.73 -9.23 1.37
CA ILE A 129 2.12 -7.91 1.18
C ILE A 129 3.01 -7.09 0.25
N VAL A 130 2.43 -6.50 -0.79
CA VAL A 130 3.13 -5.60 -1.74
C VAL A 130 2.34 -4.31 -1.87
N SER A 131 2.83 -3.22 -1.30
CA SER A 131 2.05 -1.97 -1.25
C SER A 131 2.87 -0.72 -1.59
N ASN A 132 2.21 0.23 -2.24
CA ASN A 132 2.68 1.59 -2.29
C ASN A 132 2.47 2.26 -0.93
N THR A 133 3.42 3.07 -0.49
CA THR A 133 3.28 3.83 0.77
C THR A 133 2.75 5.23 0.48
N SER A 134 1.91 5.75 1.39
CA SER A 134 1.47 7.14 1.31
C SER A 134 2.67 8.07 1.32
N TRP A 135 2.71 8.99 0.35
CA TRP A 135 3.76 10.02 0.21
C TRP A 135 5.18 9.48 0.05
N GLY A 136 5.37 8.21 -0.32
CA GLY A 136 6.71 7.60 -0.38
C GLY A 136 7.36 7.43 0.99
N SER A 137 6.56 7.30 2.03
CA SER A 137 7.03 7.15 3.40
C SER A 137 7.76 5.83 3.63
N SER A 138 8.61 5.82 4.66
CA SER A 138 9.51 4.71 4.98
C SER A 138 8.78 3.38 5.20
N ALA A 139 9.26 2.32 4.58
CA ALA A 139 8.77 0.95 4.76
C ALA A 139 8.78 0.49 6.24
N ARG A 140 9.71 1.00 7.07
CA ARG A 140 9.78 0.71 8.50
C ARG A 140 8.48 1.10 9.22
N VAL A 141 7.95 2.28 8.94
CA VAL A 141 6.73 2.78 9.60
C VAL A 141 5.53 1.92 9.21
N TRP A 142 5.45 1.49 7.96
CA TRP A 142 4.39 0.59 7.48
C TRP A 142 4.50 -0.82 8.04
N ARG A 143 5.72 -1.34 8.26
CA ARG A 143 5.88 -2.62 8.97
C ARG A 143 5.40 -2.54 10.43
N ASN A 144 5.61 -1.40 11.10
CA ASN A 144 5.02 -1.17 12.42
C ASN A 144 3.47 -1.16 12.37
N GLU A 145 2.90 -0.58 11.32
CA GLU A 145 1.46 -0.59 11.09
C GLU A 145 0.94 -2.02 10.83
N LEU A 146 1.63 -2.81 10.02
CA LEU A 146 1.30 -4.24 9.85
C LEU A 146 1.35 -5.00 11.18
N ALA A 147 2.35 -4.73 12.01
CA ALA A 147 2.49 -5.37 13.32
C ALA A 147 1.33 -4.98 14.26
N ARG A 148 0.91 -3.71 14.26
CA ARG A 148 -0.23 -3.20 15.02
C ARG A 148 -1.54 -3.92 14.68
N HIS A 149 -1.73 -4.27 13.42
CA HIS A 149 -2.89 -5.03 12.94
C HIS A 149 -2.72 -6.57 13.02
N GLY A 150 -1.56 -7.06 13.50
CA GLY A 150 -1.26 -8.49 13.56
C GLY A 150 -1.00 -9.14 12.21
N LEU A 151 -0.87 -8.34 11.13
CA LEU A 151 -0.62 -8.82 9.77
C LEU A 151 0.84 -9.30 9.58
N LEU A 152 1.82 -8.57 10.16
CA LEU A 152 3.23 -8.84 9.94
C LEU A 152 3.65 -10.27 10.35
N ALA A 153 3.05 -10.81 11.41
CA ALA A 153 3.32 -12.16 11.90
C ALA A 153 2.61 -13.27 11.11
N ARG A 154 1.77 -12.91 10.13
CA ARG A 154 0.93 -13.84 9.36
C ARG A 154 1.26 -13.91 7.88
N VAL A 155 2.27 -13.14 7.44
CA VAL A 155 2.75 -13.17 6.06
C VAL A 155 4.21 -13.60 6.02
N ASP A 156 4.61 -14.29 4.95
CA ASP A 156 5.99 -14.73 4.75
C ASP A 156 6.91 -13.55 4.36
N ALA A 157 6.36 -12.52 3.69
CA ALA A 157 7.11 -11.33 3.32
C ALA A 157 6.24 -10.06 3.28
N SER A 158 6.87 -8.90 3.41
CA SER A 158 6.26 -7.59 3.13
C SER A 158 7.22 -6.70 2.36
N VAL A 159 6.77 -6.18 1.23
CA VAL A 159 7.53 -5.28 0.36
C VAL A 159 6.74 -4.00 0.14
N PHE A 160 7.36 -2.91 0.47
CA PHE A 160 6.84 -1.57 0.21
C PHE A 160 7.65 -0.90 -0.89
N CYS A 161 7.05 0.05 -1.59
CA CYS A 161 7.72 0.76 -2.69
C CYS A 161 9.08 1.36 -2.27
N GLY A 162 9.22 1.80 -1.02
CA GLY A 162 10.48 2.31 -0.47
C GLY A 162 11.60 1.27 -0.34
N ASP A 163 11.28 -0.03 -0.30
CA ASP A 163 12.30 -1.10 -0.23
C ASP A 163 13.03 -1.30 -1.56
N VAL A 164 12.40 -0.91 -2.67
CA VAL A 164 12.93 -1.13 -4.03
C VAL A 164 13.11 0.15 -4.84
N GLY A 165 12.66 1.30 -4.31
CA GLY A 165 12.73 2.58 -5.01
C GLY A 165 11.67 2.78 -6.11
N TRP A 166 10.78 1.82 -6.31
CA TRP A 166 9.74 1.84 -7.35
C TRP A 166 8.35 1.57 -6.79
N ARG A 167 7.36 2.30 -7.31
CA ARG A 167 5.95 2.14 -6.99
C ARG A 167 5.26 1.20 -7.98
N LYS A 168 4.24 0.46 -7.54
CA LYS A 168 3.28 -0.16 -8.45
C LYS A 168 2.73 0.92 -9.42
N PRO A 169 2.56 0.65 -10.71
CA PRO A 169 2.53 -0.66 -11.37
C PRO A 169 3.90 -1.13 -11.88
N ASN A 170 5.04 -0.55 -11.45
CA ASN A 170 6.35 -1.09 -11.78
C ASN A 170 6.45 -2.54 -11.25
N PRO A 171 7.00 -3.49 -12.00
CA PRO A 171 7.10 -4.89 -11.57
C PRO A 171 8.05 -5.14 -10.41
N ALA A 172 9.00 -4.24 -10.11
CA ALA A 172 10.04 -4.45 -9.10
C ALA A 172 9.52 -4.82 -7.70
N PRO A 173 8.47 -4.15 -7.13
CA PRO A 173 7.94 -4.56 -5.82
C PRO A 173 7.38 -5.99 -5.81
N PHE A 174 6.71 -6.41 -6.87
CA PHE A 174 6.14 -7.76 -7.00
C PHE A 174 7.24 -8.81 -7.15
N GLN A 175 8.23 -8.55 -8.02
CA GLN A 175 9.39 -9.43 -8.22
C GLN A 175 10.15 -9.62 -6.92
N ARG A 176 10.37 -8.54 -6.17
CA ARG A 176 11.04 -8.60 -4.86
C ARG A 176 10.28 -9.46 -3.86
N ALA A 177 8.95 -9.37 -3.83
CA ALA A 177 8.13 -10.20 -2.95
C ALA A 177 8.22 -11.69 -3.33
N LEU A 178 8.14 -12.01 -4.63
CA LEU A 178 8.26 -13.37 -5.15
C LEU A 178 9.64 -13.99 -4.84
N GLU A 179 10.71 -13.22 -4.98
CA GLU A 179 12.07 -13.63 -4.59
C GLU A 179 12.14 -14.02 -3.11
N LEU A 180 11.56 -13.18 -2.24
CA LEU A 180 11.59 -13.41 -0.78
C LEU A 180 10.83 -14.68 -0.36
N ILE A 181 9.75 -15.01 -1.07
CA ILE A 181 8.95 -16.21 -0.76
C ILE A 181 9.31 -17.42 -1.62
N HIS A 182 10.27 -17.28 -2.57
CA HIS A 182 10.76 -18.32 -3.47
C HIS A 182 9.66 -18.99 -4.32
N VAL A 183 8.75 -18.18 -4.92
CA VAL A 183 7.67 -18.66 -5.78
C VAL A 183 7.78 -18.04 -7.16
N ALA A 184 7.53 -18.85 -8.21
CA ALA A 184 7.52 -18.36 -9.59
C ALA A 184 6.28 -17.47 -9.84
N PRO A 185 6.39 -16.39 -10.65
CA PRO A 185 5.28 -15.48 -10.92
C PRO A 185 4.00 -16.19 -11.42
N ALA A 186 4.16 -17.18 -12.30
CA ALA A 186 3.04 -17.92 -12.88
C ALA A 186 2.24 -18.77 -11.88
N ASP A 187 2.85 -19.09 -10.72
CA ASP A 187 2.25 -19.90 -9.65
C ASP A 187 1.68 -19.02 -8.52
N ALA A 188 1.59 -17.71 -8.76
CA ALA A 188 1.09 -16.75 -7.79
C ALA A 188 -0.09 -15.93 -8.33
N ILE A 189 -0.98 -15.54 -7.41
CA ILE A 189 -2.01 -14.53 -7.66
C ILE A 189 -1.68 -13.26 -6.87
N PHE A 190 -2.14 -12.12 -7.38
CA PHE A 190 -2.10 -10.85 -6.66
C PHE A 190 -3.51 -10.30 -6.46
N VAL A 191 -3.88 -10.02 -5.23
CA VAL A 191 -5.18 -9.49 -4.83
C VAL A 191 -5.03 -8.01 -4.46
N GLY A 192 -5.76 -7.14 -5.15
CA GLY A 192 -5.76 -5.70 -4.89
C GLY A 192 -7.07 -5.04 -5.28
N ASP A 193 -7.24 -3.76 -4.92
CA ASP A 193 -8.46 -2.99 -5.16
C ASP A 193 -8.38 -2.02 -6.34
N ASP A 194 -7.18 -1.72 -6.81
CA ASP A 194 -6.94 -0.74 -7.86
C ASP A 194 -6.48 -1.38 -9.17
N ALA A 195 -7.28 -1.19 -10.24
CA ALA A 195 -6.99 -1.77 -11.54
C ALA A 195 -5.68 -1.25 -12.15
N ARG A 196 -5.32 0.01 -11.89
CA ARG A 196 -4.13 0.65 -12.47
C ARG A 196 -2.84 0.22 -11.77
N TRP A 197 -2.85 0.22 -10.42
CA TRP A 197 -1.65 -0.07 -9.65
C TRP A 197 -1.43 -1.57 -9.47
N ASP A 198 -2.51 -2.28 -9.16
CA ASP A 198 -2.45 -3.68 -8.74
C ASP A 198 -2.54 -4.64 -9.93
N LEU A 199 -3.60 -4.51 -10.76
CA LEU A 199 -3.80 -5.48 -11.83
C LEU A 199 -2.76 -5.36 -12.94
N ILE A 200 -2.52 -4.13 -13.42
CA ILE A 200 -1.50 -3.88 -14.45
C ILE A 200 -0.11 -4.25 -13.91
N GLY A 201 0.18 -3.87 -12.64
CA GLY A 201 1.46 -4.19 -12.01
C GLY A 201 1.69 -5.69 -11.85
N ALA A 202 0.68 -6.43 -11.37
CA ALA A 202 0.72 -7.87 -11.23
C ALA A 202 0.92 -8.56 -12.59
N GLN A 203 0.17 -8.15 -13.62
CA GLN A 203 0.30 -8.68 -14.97
C GLN A 203 1.70 -8.42 -15.56
N ASN A 204 2.23 -7.20 -15.39
CA ASN A 204 3.58 -6.85 -15.83
C ASN A 204 4.67 -7.67 -15.11
N ALA A 205 4.40 -8.14 -13.90
CA ALA A 205 5.29 -9.02 -13.15
C ALA A 205 5.03 -10.52 -13.39
N GLY A 206 4.05 -10.88 -14.22
CA GLY A 206 3.74 -12.25 -14.60
C GLY A 206 2.83 -13.00 -13.60
N LEU A 207 2.22 -12.29 -12.65
CA LEU A 207 1.23 -12.86 -11.73
C LEU A 207 -0.17 -12.83 -12.34
N ARG A 208 -1.06 -13.67 -11.81
CA ARG A 208 -2.50 -13.64 -12.15
C ARG A 208 -3.21 -12.58 -11.28
N PRO A 209 -3.81 -11.52 -11.88
CA PRO A 209 -4.45 -10.46 -11.13
C PRO A 209 -5.84 -10.87 -10.63
N VAL A 210 -6.16 -10.48 -9.39
CA VAL A 210 -7.47 -10.62 -8.77
C VAL A 210 -7.93 -9.24 -8.25
N LEU A 211 -9.06 -8.74 -8.75
CA LEU A 211 -9.62 -7.45 -8.34
C LEU A 211 -10.63 -7.63 -7.24
N LEU A 212 -10.35 -7.03 -6.09
CA LEU A 212 -11.27 -6.99 -4.96
C LEU A 212 -12.31 -5.88 -5.17
N ARG A 213 -13.59 -6.20 -4.99
CA ARG A 213 -14.73 -5.26 -5.06
C ARG A 213 -14.79 -4.45 -6.36
N PRO A 214 -14.80 -5.11 -7.53
CA PRO A 214 -14.82 -4.39 -8.79
C PRO A 214 -16.09 -3.55 -8.92
N SER A 215 -15.92 -2.24 -9.19
CA SER A 215 -17.04 -1.34 -9.52
C SER A 215 -17.48 -1.48 -10.97
N VAL A 216 -16.59 -1.98 -11.82
CA VAL A 216 -16.81 -2.29 -13.24
C VAL A 216 -16.10 -3.60 -13.59
N VAL A 217 -16.47 -4.25 -14.68
CA VAL A 217 -15.77 -5.46 -15.16
C VAL A 217 -14.32 -5.09 -15.48
N PRO A 218 -13.33 -5.80 -14.91
CA PRO A 218 -11.93 -5.52 -15.16
C PRO A 218 -11.58 -5.67 -16.64
N VAL A 219 -10.87 -4.68 -17.19
CA VAL A 219 -10.42 -4.68 -18.62
C VAL A 219 -9.04 -5.34 -18.76
N VAL A 220 -8.60 -6.10 -17.76
CA VAL A 220 -7.30 -6.80 -17.78
C VAL A 220 -7.54 -8.26 -18.07
N ASP A 221 -6.91 -8.77 -19.15
CA ASP A 221 -7.04 -10.17 -19.57
C ASP A 221 -6.62 -11.12 -18.44
N GLY A 222 -7.44 -12.15 -18.21
CA GLY A 222 -7.19 -13.15 -17.16
C GLY A 222 -7.46 -12.68 -15.74
N CYS A 223 -7.96 -11.43 -15.54
CA CYS A 223 -8.34 -10.94 -14.23
C CYS A 223 -9.62 -11.62 -13.73
N VAL A 224 -9.62 -11.98 -12.45
CA VAL A 224 -10.80 -12.47 -11.72
C VAL A 224 -11.28 -11.39 -10.76
N GLY A 225 -12.58 -11.13 -10.73
CA GLY A 225 -13.20 -10.23 -9.73
C GLY A 225 -13.74 -11.02 -8.55
N ILE A 226 -13.46 -10.54 -7.34
CA ILE A 226 -14.02 -11.07 -6.07
C ILE A 226 -14.71 -9.96 -5.29
N ARG A 227 -15.70 -10.31 -4.48
CA ARG A 227 -16.48 -9.33 -3.70
C ARG A 227 -15.94 -9.13 -2.29
N ARG A 228 -15.40 -10.18 -1.69
CA ARG A 228 -14.84 -10.20 -0.33
C ARG A 228 -13.47 -10.87 -0.35
N LEU A 229 -12.65 -10.57 0.63
CA LEU A 229 -11.35 -11.23 0.77
C LEU A 229 -11.48 -12.75 0.94
N SER A 230 -12.49 -13.21 1.66
CA SER A 230 -12.75 -14.64 1.86
C SER A 230 -13.00 -15.41 0.56
N ASP A 231 -13.43 -14.75 -0.53
CA ASP A 231 -13.66 -15.40 -1.84
C ASP A 231 -12.35 -15.92 -2.48
N VAL A 232 -11.18 -15.47 -1.97
CA VAL A 232 -9.86 -16.00 -2.37
C VAL A 232 -9.78 -17.51 -2.10
N LEU A 233 -10.41 -18.00 -1.03
CA LEU A 233 -10.40 -19.43 -0.70
C LEU A 233 -11.05 -20.28 -1.80
N ASP A 234 -12.14 -19.80 -2.38
CA ASP A 234 -12.82 -20.48 -3.50
C ASP A 234 -11.91 -20.56 -4.75
N LEU A 235 -11.12 -19.51 -5.01
CA LEU A 235 -10.14 -19.51 -6.09
C LEU A 235 -9.03 -20.54 -5.85
N LEU A 236 -8.58 -20.66 -4.59
CA LEU A 236 -7.56 -21.64 -4.21
C LEU A 236 -8.09 -23.08 -4.33
N ASP A 237 -9.32 -23.32 -3.90
CA ASP A 237 -9.96 -24.65 -4.00
C ASP A 237 -10.18 -25.09 -5.46
N GLN A 238 -10.47 -24.13 -6.37
CA GLN A 238 -10.61 -24.41 -7.80
C GLN A 238 -9.26 -24.66 -8.50
N ALA A 239 -8.18 -24.05 -8.02
CA ALA A 239 -6.85 -24.19 -8.63
C ALA A 239 -6.05 -25.36 -8.05
N ASN A 240 -6.33 -25.76 -6.83
CA ASN A 240 -5.62 -26.84 -6.08
C ASN A 240 -6.63 -27.90 -5.58
N PRO A 241 -7.29 -28.64 -6.49
CA PRO A 241 -8.34 -29.62 -6.15
C PRO A 241 -7.83 -30.81 -5.33
#